data_8459842cf9aae9477b75f04fd1238ee8
#
_entry.id   8459842cf9aae9477b75f04fd1238ee8
#
_cell.length_a   1.000
_cell.length_b   1.000
_cell.length_c   1.000
_cell.angle_alpha   90.00
_cell.angle_beta   90.00
_cell.angle_gamma   90.00
#
_symmetry.space_group_name_H-M   'P 1'
#
loop_
_entity.id
_entity.type
_entity.pdbx_description
1 polymer ?
#
loop_
_entity_poly.entity_id
_entity_poly.type
_entity_poly.pdbx_seq_one_letter_code
_entity_poly.pdbx_strand_id
1 'polypeptide(L)' 'MHDIEELRNQIKDYYGTAIQKYPAAMEEFILLEKMTENEIIKKAKELNII' A
#
# COMPACT_ATOMS: atom_id res chain seq x y z
N MET A 1 -3.77 -18.04 -0.79
CA MET A 1 -3.88 -17.17 0.39
C MET A 1 -2.76 -16.13 0.37
N HIS A 2 -3.08 -14.87 0.60
CA HIS A 2 -2.11 -13.80 0.55
C HIS A 2 -1.55 -13.52 1.94
N ASP A 3 -0.24 -13.31 2.01
CA ASP A 3 0.40 -12.88 3.25
C ASP A 3 0.18 -11.36 3.37
N ILE A 4 -0.54 -10.94 4.41
CA ILE A 4 -0.89 -9.54 4.58
C ILE A 4 0.35 -8.66 4.78
N GLU A 5 1.35 -9.15 5.51
CA GLU A 5 2.58 -8.38 5.68
C GLU A 5 3.31 -8.19 4.37
N GLU A 6 3.34 -9.24 3.55
CA GLU A 6 3.97 -9.14 2.23
C GLU A 6 3.24 -8.15 1.35
N LEU A 7 1.90 -8.20 1.34
CA LEU A 7 1.11 -7.24 0.59
C LEU A 7 1.34 -5.82 1.07
N ARG A 8 1.38 -5.64 2.39
CA ARG A 8 1.65 -4.33 2.96
C ARG A 8 3.01 -3.80 2.52
N ASN A 9 4.03 -4.66 2.53
CA ASN A 9 5.36 -4.26 2.10
C ASN A 9 5.40 -3.91 0.61
N GLN A 10 4.70 -4.67 -0.22
CA GLN A 10 4.61 -4.36 -1.65
C GLN A 10 3.93 -3.01 -1.90
N ILE A 11 2.88 -2.72 -1.13
CA ILE A 11 2.20 -1.44 -1.24
C ILE A 11 3.12 -0.31 -0.76
N LYS A 12 3.87 -0.54 0.31
CA LYS A 12 4.84 0.45 0.80
C LYS A 12 5.89 0.76 -0.25
N ASP A 13 6.39 -0.25 -0.95
CA ASP A 13 7.35 -0.04 -2.04
C ASP A 13 6.74 0.81 -3.14
N TYR A 14 5.49 0.53 -3.50
CA TYR A 14 4.78 1.30 -4.50
C TYR A 14 4.71 2.76 -4.12
N TYR A 15 4.25 3.04 -2.89
CA TYR A 15 4.12 4.42 -2.42
C TYR A 15 5.47 5.09 -2.19
N GLY A 16 6.48 4.33 -1.78
CA GLY A 16 7.82 4.87 -1.62
C GLY A 16 8.36 5.44 -2.91
N THR A 17 8.08 4.76 -4.03
CA THR A 17 8.45 5.27 -5.34
C THR A 17 7.57 6.46 -5.75
N ALA A 18 6.27 6.36 -5.47
CA ALA A 18 5.32 7.40 -5.85
C ALA A 18 5.56 8.72 -5.11
N ILE A 19 6.01 8.68 -3.86
CA ILE A 19 6.26 9.88 -3.06
C ILE A 19 7.26 10.80 -3.73
N GLN A 20 8.22 10.25 -4.47
CA GLN A 20 9.21 11.06 -5.17
C GLN A 20 8.58 11.96 -6.22
N LYS A 21 7.51 11.49 -6.86
CA LYS A 21 6.81 12.27 -7.89
C LYS A 21 5.58 12.99 -7.34
N TYR A 22 4.94 12.39 -6.34
CA TYR A 22 3.68 12.90 -5.78
C TYR A 22 3.80 12.93 -4.26
N PRO A 23 4.31 14.02 -3.69
CA PRO A 23 4.48 14.10 -2.23
C PRO A 23 3.20 13.85 -1.45
N ALA A 24 2.03 14.12 -2.04
CA ALA A 24 0.76 13.85 -1.38
C ALA A 24 0.56 12.34 -1.10
N ALA A 25 1.26 11.47 -1.80
CA ALA A 25 1.17 10.04 -1.55
C ALA A 25 1.69 9.66 -0.16
N MET A 26 2.44 10.54 0.49
CA MET A 26 2.92 10.29 1.84
C MET A 26 1.77 10.12 2.84
N GLU A 27 0.67 10.83 2.64
CA GLU A 27 -0.49 10.69 3.53
C GLU A 27 -1.04 9.27 3.46
N GLU A 28 -1.15 8.71 2.27
CA GLU A 28 -1.63 7.34 2.11
C GLU A 28 -0.62 6.33 2.64
N PHE A 29 0.67 6.60 2.47
CA PHE A 29 1.72 5.76 3.03
C PHE A 29 1.56 5.67 4.55
N ILE A 30 1.30 6.80 5.22
CA ILE A 30 1.10 6.82 6.66
C ILE A 30 -0.16 6.05 7.05
N LEU A 31 -1.25 6.22 6.30
CA LEU A 31 -2.50 5.52 6.57
C LEU A 31 -2.36 4.01 6.40
N LEU A 32 -1.41 3.57 5.60
CA LEU A 32 -1.17 2.16 5.34
C LEU A 32 -0.91 1.39 6.63
N GLU A 33 -0.24 2.01 7.59
CA GLU A 33 0.06 1.38 8.87
C GLU A 33 -1.20 1.11 9.69
N LYS A 34 -2.28 1.83 9.41
CA LYS A 34 -3.54 1.72 10.13
C LYS A 34 -4.58 0.91 9.39
N MET A 35 -4.26 0.44 8.18
CA MET A 35 -5.22 -0.32 7.38
C MET A 35 -5.43 -1.72 7.93
N THR A 36 -6.70 -2.16 7.88
CA THR A 36 -7.06 -3.53 8.21
C THR A 36 -6.67 -4.47 7.08
N GLU A 37 -6.73 -5.78 7.35
CA GLU A 37 -6.42 -6.77 6.32
C GLU A 37 -7.28 -6.59 5.07
N ASN A 38 -8.58 -6.36 5.25
CA ASN A 38 -9.48 -6.16 4.12
C ASN A 38 -9.10 -4.95 3.29
N GLU A 39 -8.71 -3.87 3.97
CA GLU A 39 -8.29 -2.66 3.29
C GLU A 39 -6.97 -2.86 2.52
N ILE A 40 -6.04 -3.62 3.09
CA ILE A 40 -4.79 -3.94 2.42
C ILE A 40 -5.05 -4.75 1.15
N ILE A 41 -5.90 -5.76 1.24
CA ILE A 41 -6.24 -6.58 0.08
C ILE A 41 -6.90 -5.73 -1.00
N LYS A 42 -7.84 -4.88 -0.61
CA LYS A 42 -8.53 -4.01 -1.55
C LYS A 42 -7.56 -3.07 -2.25
N LYS A 43 -6.65 -2.48 -1.48
CA LYS A 43 -5.66 -1.56 -2.05
C LYS A 43 -4.73 -2.30 -3.01
N ALA A 44 -4.30 -3.50 -2.66
CA ALA A 44 -3.43 -4.28 -3.52
C ALA A 44 -4.11 -4.59 -4.86
N LYS A 45 -5.42 -4.87 -4.83
CA LYS A 45 -6.17 -5.09 -6.06
C LYS A 45 -6.27 -3.82 -6.89
N GLU A 46 -6.50 -2.68 -6.24
CA GLU A 46 -6.59 -1.40 -6.94
C GLU A 46 -5.29 -1.04 -7.64
N LEU A 47 -4.17 -1.42 -7.04
CA LEU A 47 -2.84 -1.14 -7.58
C LEU A 47 -2.34 -2.24 -8.51
N ASN A 48 -3.15 -3.27 -8.75
CA ASN A 48 -2.80 -4.41 -9.59
C ASN A 48 -1.59 -5.19 -9.06
N ILE A 49 -1.42 -5.20 -7.75
CA ILE A 49 -0.37 -5.99 -7.11
C ILE A 49 -0.78 -7.46 -7.04
N ILE A 50 -2.08 -7.70 -6.89
CA ILE A 50 -2.63 -9.05 -6.91
C ILE A 50 -3.79 -9.13 -7.87
#